data_84dd0f92c0312eafa7f17dee731e910b
#
_entry.id   84dd0f92c0312eafa7f17dee731e910b
#
_cell.length_a   1.000
_cell.length_b   1.000
_cell.length_c   1.000
_cell.angle_alpha   90.00
_cell.angle_beta   90.00
_cell.angle_gamma   90.00
#
_symmetry.space_group_name_H-M   'P 1'
#
loop_
_entity.id
_entity.type
_entity.pdbx_description
1 polymer ?
#
loop_
_entity_poly.entity_id
_entity_poly.type
_entity_poly.pdbx_seq_one_letter_code
_entity_poly.pdbx_strand_id
1 'polypeptide(L)'
;YDCWVERPLFDWTAEDVFAMHDKHGIEPNPLYKLGAGRVGCFPCVMVNHGEMRRLSKTLPEVWERAATLERAATRTFFPPDYIPARFCRTKDEATGVPIPTIDDVKRYLREADEHQIRLFDRCHPGGCMSVYNLCE
;
A
#
# COMPACT_ATOMS: atom_id res chain seq x y z
N TYR A 1 -15.64 -23.12 -7.66
CA TYR A 1 -16.91 -22.46 -8.03
C TYR A 1 -17.21 -22.80 -9.46
N ASP A 2 -18.36 -23.47 -9.69
CA ASP A 2 -18.89 -23.80 -11.02
C ASP A 2 -19.72 -22.61 -11.50
N CYS A 3 -19.02 -21.53 -11.93
CA CYS A 3 -19.69 -20.34 -12.44
C CYS A 3 -18.90 -19.76 -13.62
N TRP A 4 -19.63 -19.18 -14.56
CA TRP A 4 -19.07 -18.38 -15.63
C TRP A 4 -18.54 -17.05 -15.06
N VAL A 5 -17.29 -16.72 -15.40
CA VAL A 5 -16.68 -15.43 -15.04
C VAL A 5 -16.43 -14.65 -16.31
N GLU A 6 -17.13 -13.53 -16.48
CA GLU A 6 -16.91 -12.60 -17.59
C GLU A 6 -15.97 -11.49 -17.14
N ARG A 7 -14.92 -11.28 -17.93
CA ARG A 7 -13.89 -10.24 -17.67
C ARG A 7 -13.72 -9.37 -18.90
N PRO A 8 -14.61 -8.40 -19.15
CA PRO A 8 -14.62 -7.63 -20.39
C PRO A 8 -13.38 -6.76 -20.62
N LEU A 9 -12.61 -6.47 -19.58
CA LEU A 9 -11.41 -5.64 -19.64
C LEU A 9 -10.12 -6.45 -19.41
N PHE A 10 -10.18 -7.78 -19.57
CA PHE A 10 -9.05 -8.66 -19.23
C PHE A 10 -7.77 -8.34 -20.03
N ASP A 11 -7.91 -7.98 -21.31
CA ASP A 11 -6.80 -7.67 -22.21
C ASP A 11 -6.45 -6.17 -22.26
N TRP A 12 -7.11 -5.34 -21.44
CA TRP A 12 -6.86 -3.89 -21.44
C TRP A 12 -5.60 -3.56 -20.66
N THR A 13 -4.81 -2.66 -21.22
CA THR A 13 -3.69 -2.02 -20.53
C THR A 13 -4.19 -0.83 -19.69
N ALA A 14 -3.33 -0.30 -18.81
CA ALA A 14 -3.66 0.91 -18.07
C ALA A 14 -3.90 2.11 -19.02
N GLU A 15 -3.13 2.17 -20.10
CA GLU A 15 -3.26 3.19 -21.15
C GLU A 15 -4.62 3.12 -21.83
N ASP A 16 -5.12 1.92 -22.13
CA ASP A 16 -6.46 1.74 -22.71
C ASP A 16 -7.55 2.26 -21.78
N VAL A 17 -7.40 1.99 -20.47
CA VAL A 17 -8.35 2.48 -19.45
C VAL A 17 -8.34 4.00 -19.41
N PHE A 18 -7.18 4.65 -19.36
CA PHE A 18 -7.10 6.11 -19.34
C PHE A 18 -7.58 6.74 -20.64
N ALA A 19 -7.29 6.14 -21.80
CA ALA A 19 -7.82 6.58 -23.07
C ALA A 19 -9.35 6.53 -23.13
N MET A 20 -9.96 5.52 -22.49
CA MET A 20 -11.42 5.43 -22.38
C MET A 20 -11.98 6.53 -21.47
N HIS A 21 -11.30 6.88 -20.36
CA HIS A 21 -11.66 8.03 -19.55
C HIS A 21 -11.69 9.32 -20.36
N ASP A 22 -10.60 9.57 -21.12
CA ASP A 22 -10.49 10.77 -21.97
C ASP A 22 -11.57 10.80 -23.05
N LYS A 23 -11.82 9.67 -23.72
CA LYS A 23 -12.85 9.53 -24.76
C LYS A 23 -14.24 9.89 -24.26
N HIS A 24 -14.55 9.59 -23.00
CA HIS A 24 -15.86 9.84 -22.41
C HIS A 24 -15.91 11.09 -21.53
N GLY A 25 -14.83 11.86 -21.44
CA GLY A 25 -14.74 13.04 -20.59
C GLY A 25 -14.90 12.74 -19.09
N ILE A 26 -14.53 11.54 -18.67
CA ILE A 26 -14.59 11.10 -17.27
C ILE A 26 -13.24 11.33 -16.63
N GLU A 27 -13.19 12.17 -15.61
CA GLU A 27 -11.95 12.45 -14.90
C GLU A 27 -11.51 11.23 -14.07
N PRO A 28 -10.24 10.74 -14.23
CA PRO A 28 -9.70 9.69 -13.39
C PRO A 28 -9.57 10.15 -11.94
N ASN A 29 -9.44 9.17 -11.01
CA ASN A 29 -9.24 9.48 -9.59
C ASN A 29 -8.05 10.46 -9.41
N PRO A 30 -8.24 11.56 -8.66
CA PRO A 30 -7.21 12.59 -8.46
C PRO A 30 -5.87 12.07 -7.91
N LEU A 31 -5.87 10.94 -7.21
CA LEU A 31 -4.64 10.34 -6.68
C LEU A 31 -3.66 9.93 -7.78
N TYR A 32 -4.13 9.61 -8.99
CA TYR A 32 -3.24 9.37 -10.13
C TYR A 32 -2.46 10.62 -10.52
N LYS A 33 -3.09 11.81 -10.44
CA LYS A 33 -2.41 13.10 -10.66
C LYS A 33 -1.34 13.39 -9.60
N LEU A 34 -1.50 12.83 -8.40
CA LEU A 34 -0.52 12.88 -7.32
C LEU A 34 0.55 11.80 -7.43
N GLY A 35 0.59 11.06 -8.55
CA GLY A 35 1.60 10.05 -8.84
C GLY A 35 1.32 8.68 -8.20
N ALA A 36 0.08 8.37 -7.79
CA ALA A 36 -0.28 7.04 -7.36
C ALA A 36 -0.16 6.06 -8.55
N GLY A 37 0.61 4.99 -8.38
CA GLY A 37 0.72 3.94 -9.40
C GLY A 37 -0.55 3.09 -9.49
N ARG A 38 -1.30 3.05 -8.41
CA ARG A 38 -2.56 2.32 -8.30
C ARG A 38 -3.47 2.99 -7.28
N VAL A 39 -4.76 3.04 -7.59
CA VAL A 39 -5.78 3.55 -6.67
C VAL A 39 -6.84 2.48 -6.44
N GLY A 40 -6.97 2.06 -5.20
CA GLY A 40 -7.98 1.13 -4.72
C GLY A 40 -8.44 1.55 -3.33
N CYS A 41 -8.32 0.66 -2.34
CA CYS A 41 -8.54 1.03 -0.94
C CYS A 41 -7.54 2.11 -0.52
N PHE A 42 -8.00 3.14 0.19
CA PHE A 42 -7.13 4.23 0.59
C PHE A 42 -7.36 4.61 2.08
N PRO A 43 -6.34 4.42 2.92
CA PRO A 43 -5.09 3.75 2.65
C PRO A 43 -5.25 2.24 2.45
N CYS A 44 -4.33 1.59 1.73
CA CYS A 44 -4.35 0.16 1.49
C CYS A 44 -3.42 -0.57 2.46
N VAL A 45 -3.90 -1.66 3.07
CA VAL A 45 -3.09 -2.51 3.97
C VAL A 45 -1.95 -3.23 3.24
N MET A 46 -2.09 -3.40 1.92
CA MET A 46 -1.11 -4.05 1.04
C MET A 46 -0.27 -3.03 0.26
N VAL A 47 -0.23 -1.76 0.69
CA VAL A 47 0.57 -0.73 0.04
C VAL A 47 2.06 -1.10 0.10
N ASN A 48 2.79 -0.94 -1.00
CA ASN A 48 4.23 -1.17 -0.99
C ASN A 48 4.98 -0.01 -0.29
N HIS A 49 6.24 -0.26 0.10
CA HIS A 49 7.04 0.72 0.84
C HIS A 49 7.25 2.03 0.08
N GLY A 50 7.44 1.96 -1.26
CA GLY A 50 7.62 3.14 -2.10
C GLY A 50 6.38 4.03 -2.10
N GLU A 51 5.22 3.44 -2.27
CA GLU A 51 3.93 4.15 -2.24
C GLU A 51 3.62 4.67 -0.83
N MET A 52 3.86 3.87 0.22
CA MET A 52 3.70 4.32 1.62
C MET A 52 4.60 5.54 1.90
N ARG A 53 5.86 5.51 1.44
CA ARG A 53 6.80 6.63 1.58
C ARG A 53 6.31 7.88 0.85
N ARG A 54 5.82 7.72 -0.38
CA ARG A 54 5.25 8.81 -1.17
C ARG A 54 4.03 9.41 -0.48
N LEU A 55 3.06 8.58 -0.12
CA LEU A 55 1.83 9.01 0.55
C LEU A 55 2.09 9.65 1.90
N SER A 56 3.08 9.17 2.66
CA SER A 56 3.47 9.80 3.94
C SER A 56 3.98 11.23 3.78
N LYS A 57 4.54 11.57 2.61
CA LYS A 57 5.02 12.91 2.29
C LYS A 57 3.92 13.81 1.71
N THR A 58 3.03 13.25 0.88
CA THR A 58 2.00 14.02 0.16
C THR A 58 0.68 14.15 0.92
N LEU A 59 0.33 13.16 1.72
CA LEU A 59 -0.95 13.08 2.44
C LEU A 59 -0.73 12.53 3.87
N PRO A 60 0.06 13.21 4.70
CA PRO A 60 0.40 12.73 6.06
C PRO A 60 -0.83 12.54 6.95
N GLU A 61 -1.87 13.35 6.78
CA GLU A 61 -3.10 13.30 7.56
C GLU A 61 -3.86 11.96 7.44
N VAL A 62 -3.75 11.30 6.28
CA VAL A 62 -4.38 9.99 6.06
C VAL A 62 -3.75 8.94 6.97
N TRP A 63 -2.43 8.95 7.08
CA TRP A 63 -1.70 8.02 7.93
C TRP A 63 -1.85 8.34 9.42
N GLU A 64 -1.98 9.61 9.80
CA GLU A 64 -2.28 9.99 11.18
C GLU A 64 -3.66 9.52 11.60
N ARG A 65 -4.66 9.67 10.73
CA ARG A 65 -5.99 9.13 10.96
C ARG A 65 -5.99 7.61 11.06
N ALA A 66 -5.29 6.92 10.16
CA ALA A 66 -5.16 5.46 10.20
C ALA A 66 -4.45 4.98 11.49
N ALA A 67 -3.37 5.65 11.92
CA ALA A 67 -2.70 5.35 13.18
C ALA A 67 -3.61 5.57 14.41
N THR A 68 -4.48 6.58 14.37
CA THR A 68 -5.46 6.81 15.43
C THR A 68 -6.49 5.69 15.50
N LEU A 69 -6.98 5.23 14.34
CA LEU A 69 -7.91 4.11 14.27
C LEU A 69 -7.25 2.79 14.69
N GLU A 70 -5.99 2.55 14.31
CA GLU A 70 -5.20 1.41 14.74
C GLU A 70 -5.13 1.32 16.27
N ARG A 71 -4.78 2.42 16.93
CA ARG A 71 -4.75 2.50 18.41
C ARG A 71 -6.12 2.26 19.05
N ALA A 72 -7.17 2.86 18.47
CA ALA A 72 -8.53 2.70 18.99
C ALA A 72 -9.06 1.27 18.82
N ALA A 73 -8.72 0.61 17.72
CA ALA A 73 -9.13 -0.76 17.43
C ALA A 73 -8.30 -1.82 18.15
N THR A 74 -7.17 -1.44 18.77
CA THR A 74 -6.18 -2.39 19.35
C THR A 74 -5.75 -3.48 18.36
N ARG A 75 -5.65 -3.11 17.08
CA ARG A 75 -5.26 -3.98 15.95
C ARG A 75 -4.27 -3.23 15.09
N THR A 76 -3.34 -3.95 14.48
CA THR A 76 -2.37 -3.36 13.57
C THR A 76 -2.94 -3.23 12.15
N PHE A 77 -2.57 -2.17 11.46
CA PHE A 77 -3.01 -1.91 10.09
C PHE A 77 -2.27 -2.80 9.09
N PHE A 78 -0.97 -2.99 9.29
CA PHE A 78 -0.14 -3.79 8.40
C PHE A 78 -0.04 -5.25 8.85
N PRO A 79 0.13 -6.21 7.90
CA PRO A 79 0.35 -7.59 8.24
C PRO A 79 1.71 -7.81 8.92
N PRO A 80 1.89 -8.93 9.66
CA PRO A 80 3.20 -9.37 10.09
C PRO A 80 4.19 -9.42 8.91
N ASP A 81 5.48 -9.22 9.19
CA ASP A 81 6.58 -9.23 8.21
C ASP A 81 6.55 -8.11 7.15
N TYR A 82 5.62 -7.15 7.26
CA TYR A 82 5.61 -5.98 6.38
C TYR A 82 6.91 -5.16 6.48
N ILE A 83 7.52 -5.10 7.67
CA ILE A 83 8.84 -4.55 7.94
C ILE A 83 9.67 -5.52 8.78
N PRO A 84 11.01 -5.41 8.80
CA PRO A 84 11.83 -6.27 9.63
C PRO A 84 11.45 -6.22 11.11
N ALA A 85 11.40 -7.38 11.76
CA ALA A 85 10.94 -7.56 13.15
C ALA A 85 11.63 -6.63 14.17
N ARG A 86 12.90 -6.25 13.94
CA ARG A 86 13.65 -5.32 14.81
C ARG A 86 13.03 -3.91 14.88
N PHE A 87 12.18 -3.55 13.93
CA PHE A 87 11.46 -2.28 13.92
C PHE A 87 10.10 -2.35 14.61
N CYS A 88 9.56 -3.56 14.83
CA CYS A 88 8.28 -3.77 15.50
C CYS A 88 8.44 -3.63 17.02
N ARG A 89 7.72 -2.69 17.62
CA ARG A 89 7.68 -2.49 19.07
C ARG A 89 6.60 -3.35 19.74
N THR A 90 5.61 -3.75 18.97
CA THR A 90 4.45 -4.50 19.43
C THR A 90 4.54 -5.96 18.99
N LYS A 91 4.03 -6.85 19.82
CA LYS A 91 3.87 -8.26 19.51
C LYS A 91 2.43 -8.65 19.67
N ASP A 92 1.97 -9.57 18.86
CA ASP A 92 0.67 -10.20 19.04
C ASP A 92 0.64 -10.98 20.36
N GLU A 93 -0.37 -10.73 21.19
CA GLU A 93 -0.46 -11.32 22.54
C GLU A 93 -0.65 -12.84 22.52
N ALA A 94 -1.31 -13.38 21.50
CA ALA A 94 -1.60 -14.79 21.41
C ALA A 94 -0.45 -15.61 20.82
N THR A 95 0.25 -15.06 19.83
CA THR A 95 1.28 -15.78 19.06
C THR A 95 2.69 -15.34 19.38
N GLY A 96 2.88 -14.18 20.01
CA GLY A 96 4.19 -13.54 20.25
C GLY A 96 4.88 -13.03 19.00
N VAL A 97 4.21 -13.07 17.84
CA VAL A 97 4.76 -12.61 16.55
C VAL A 97 4.89 -11.09 16.57
N PRO A 98 6.04 -10.54 16.15
CA PRO A 98 6.20 -9.09 15.97
C PRO A 98 5.20 -8.57 14.90
N ILE A 99 4.44 -7.56 15.26
CA ILE A 99 3.46 -6.93 14.39
C ILE A 99 3.78 -5.44 14.25
N PRO A 100 3.84 -4.91 13.01
CA PRO A 100 4.19 -3.52 12.78
C PRO A 100 3.00 -2.59 12.99
N THR A 101 3.19 -1.53 13.75
CA THR A 101 2.27 -0.41 13.78
C THR A 101 2.58 0.58 12.66
N ILE A 102 1.63 1.46 12.34
CA ILE A 102 1.85 2.56 11.37
C ILE A 102 3.05 3.42 11.78
N ASP A 103 3.21 3.68 13.08
CA ASP A 103 4.35 4.45 13.59
C ASP A 103 5.68 3.71 13.42
N ASP A 104 5.70 2.40 13.57
CA ASP A 104 6.88 1.57 13.31
C ASP A 104 7.26 1.59 11.83
N VAL A 105 6.27 1.49 10.94
CA VAL A 105 6.49 1.59 9.48
C VAL A 105 7.03 2.96 9.09
N LYS A 106 6.45 4.04 9.60
CA LYS A 106 6.95 5.40 9.37
C LYS A 106 8.41 5.57 9.80
N ARG A 107 8.75 5.03 10.98
CA ARG A 107 10.13 5.06 11.47
C ARG A 107 11.08 4.29 10.55
N TYR A 108 10.71 3.06 10.19
CA TYR A 108 11.48 2.23 9.27
C TYR A 108 11.74 2.94 7.94
N LEU A 109 10.72 3.52 7.33
CA LEU A 109 10.84 4.20 6.04
C LEU A 109 11.73 5.44 6.12
N ARG A 110 11.70 6.19 7.24
CA ARG A 110 12.56 7.35 7.47
C ARG A 110 14.01 6.93 7.63
N GLU A 111 14.30 5.92 8.45
CA GLU A 111 15.66 5.40 8.63
C GLU A 111 16.22 4.81 7.34
N ALA A 112 15.39 4.16 6.53
CA ALA A 112 15.77 3.66 5.22
C ALA A 112 16.12 4.79 4.22
N ASP A 113 15.43 5.94 4.29
CA ASP A 113 15.76 7.12 3.49
C ASP A 113 17.13 7.71 3.92
N GLU A 114 17.38 7.82 5.22
CA GLU A 114 18.60 8.39 5.76
C GLU A 114 19.86 7.54 5.47
N HIS A 115 19.72 6.22 5.49
CA HIS A 115 20.85 5.28 5.35
C HIS A 115 20.99 4.68 3.96
N GLN A 116 20.21 5.15 2.97
CA GLN A 116 20.28 4.68 1.57
C GLN A 116 20.25 3.12 1.45
N ILE A 117 19.38 2.45 2.21
CA ILE A 117 19.19 0.99 2.15
C ILE A 117 18.44 0.61 0.86
N ARG A 118 18.81 1.21 -0.28
CA ARG A 118 18.21 0.92 -1.61
C ARG A 118 18.64 -0.44 -2.16
N LEU A 119 19.64 -1.10 -1.56
CA LEU A 119 20.16 -2.38 -2.08
C LEU A 119 19.17 -3.54 -1.94
N PHE A 120 18.18 -3.43 -1.03
CA PHE A 120 17.20 -4.48 -0.76
C PHE A 120 15.75 -4.06 -0.96
N ASP A 121 15.51 -2.83 -1.32
CA ASP A 121 14.17 -2.32 -1.64
C ASP A 121 13.83 -2.71 -3.10
N ARG A 122 13.60 -4.00 -3.32
CA ARG A 122 12.98 -4.47 -4.56
C ARG A 122 11.49 -4.09 -4.53
N CYS A 123 11.23 -2.79 -4.51
CA CYS A 123 9.91 -2.31 -4.90
C CYS A 123 9.79 -2.58 -6.40
N HIS A 124 9.03 -3.59 -6.78
CA HIS A 124 8.56 -3.68 -8.15
C HIS A 124 7.84 -2.38 -8.48
N PRO A 125 8.25 -1.64 -9.51
CA PRO A 125 7.53 -0.44 -9.91
C PRO A 125 6.10 -0.87 -10.29
N GLY A 126 5.12 -0.45 -9.49
CA GLY A 126 3.71 -0.60 -9.80
C GLY A 126 2.93 -1.71 -9.09
N GLY A 127 3.56 -2.62 -8.33
CA GLY A 127 2.84 -3.72 -7.66
C GLY A 127 2.53 -3.46 -6.18
N CYS A 128 1.40 -3.93 -5.67
CA CYS A 128 1.18 -4.11 -4.25
C CYS A 128 1.74 -5.47 -3.81
N MET A 129 2.10 -5.61 -2.53
CA MET A 129 2.58 -6.88 -1.96
C MET A 129 1.41 -7.86 -1.75
N SER A 130 0.81 -8.34 -2.82
CA SER A 130 -0.22 -9.37 -2.74
C SER A 130 0.39 -10.75 -2.99
N VAL A 131 0.24 -11.66 -2.03
CA VAL A 131 0.64 -13.06 -2.16
C VAL A 131 -0.20 -13.78 -3.24
N TYR A 132 -1.31 -13.19 -3.66
CA TYR A 132 -2.28 -13.77 -4.59
C TYR A 132 -2.24 -13.14 -5.99
N ASN A 133 -1.23 -12.33 -6.30
CA ASN A 133 -1.14 -11.59 -7.59
C ASN A 133 -2.45 -10.85 -7.98
N LEU A 134 -3.21 -10.40 -6.99
CA LEU A 134 -4.47 -9.66 -7.22
C LEU A 134 -4.22 -8.20 -7.59
N CYS A 135 -2.96 -7.83 -7.74
CA CYS A 135 -2.51 -6.44 -7.86
C CYS A 135 -1.44 -6.29 -8.96
N GLU A 136 -1.56 -7.02 -10.05
CA GLU A 136 -0.82 -6.73 -11.28
C GLU A 136 -1.38 -5.50 -11.99
#